data_41f68f069a1dd229c1aad6ce7b25525a
#
_entry.id   41f68f069a1dd229c1aad6ce7b25525a
#
_cell.length_a   1.000
_cell.length_b   1.000
_cell.length_c   1.000
_cell.angle_alpha   90.00
_cell.angle_beta   90.00
_cell.angle_gamma   90.00
#
_symmetry.space_group_name_H-M   'P 1'
#
loop_
_entity.id
_entity.type
_entity.pdbx_description
1 polymer ?
#
loop_
_entity_poly.entity_id
_entity_poly.type
_entity_poly.pdbx_seq_one_letter_code
_entity_poly.pdbx_strand_id
1 'polypeptide(L)'
;NDDKIEGWTGFDLHPHKNMEVISIPLKGDFEHQDSLKHKDTIKEGEIQVMSAGTGIMHSEYNRNDDRPTEFLQIWVFPNKQNVAPRYENAVISDLIRKNEICEIVSPYPGNGKGLWIYQQAWFSIADLDKDSLQRYKMKSKESLGVYIFVIEGSIMIKDIELRRRDGIGVYDTEEMEFKAT
;
A
#
# COMPACT_ATOMS: atom_id res chain seq x y z
N ASN A 1 3.81 -8.51 -0.59
CA ASN A 1 4.79 -8.94 0.41
C ASN A 1 4.58 -8.16 1.71
N ASP A 2 4.93 -8.80 2.81
CA ASP A 2 5.09 -8.22 4.15
C ASP A 2 6.55 -8.50 4.52
N ASP A 3 7.38 -7.51 4.33
CA ASP A 3 8.82 -7.67 4.34
C ASP A 3 9.44 -7.07 5.62
N LYS A 4 10.48 -7.73 6.11
CA LYS A 4 11.34 -7.24 7.17
C LYS A 4 12.78 -7.27 6.69
N ILE A 5 13.46 -6.13 6.71
CA ILE A 5 14.86 -6.00 6.37
C ILE A 5 15.68 -5.53 7.57
N GLU A 6 16.73 -6.27 7.88
CA GLU A 6 17.64 -5.94 8.98
C GLU A 6 18.51 -4.72 8.62
N GLY A 7 19.14 -4.13 9.63
CA GLY A 7 20.01 -2.98 9.43
C GLY A 7 21.13 -3.25 8.43
N TRP A 8 21.43 -2.28 7.58
CA TRP A 8 22.43 -2.35 6.51
C TRP A 8 22.19 -3.45 5.47
N THR A 9 20.97 -3.96 5.37
CA THR A 9 20.56 -4.92 4.34
C THR A 9 19.42 -4.35 3.48
N GLY A 10 19.05 -5.05 2.44
CA GLY A 10 17.98 -4.62 1.54
C GLY A 10 17.94 -5.43 0.26
N PHE A 11 17.28 -4.87 -0.73
CA PHE A 11 17.17 -5.41 -2.07
C PHE A 11 18.12 -4.65 -3.00
N ASP A 12 19.10 -5.36 -3.55
CA ASP A 12 20.04 -4.83 -4.52
C ASP A 12 19.33 -4.32 -5.78
N LEU A 13 20.07 -3.61 -6.62
CA LEU A 13 19.57 -3.05 -7.87
C LEU A 13 18.92 -4.14 -8.75
N HIS A 14 17.62 -4.02 -8.98
CA HIS A 14 16.83 -4.97 -9.76
C HIS A 14 15.82 -4.25 -10.67
N PRO A 15 15.39 -4.90 -11.77
CA PRO A 15 14.50 -4.28 -12.74
C PRO A 15 13.03 -4.55 -12.47
N HIS A 16 12.18 -3.56 -12.84
CA HIS A 16 10.75 -3.74 -13.04
C HIS A 16 10.32 -3.19 -14.41
N LYS A 17 9.28 -3.79 -14.98
CA LYS A 17 8.65 -3.32 -16.20
C LYS A 17 7.16 -3.59 -16.16
N ASN A 18 6.35 -2.59 -16.55
CA ASN A 18 4.90 -2.68 -16.57
C ASN A 18 4.33 -3.22 -15.24
N MET A 19 4.75 -2.60 -14.14
CA MET A 19 4.33 -2.91 -12.78
C MET A 19 4.13 -1.62 -12.00
N GLU A 20 3.04 -1.54 -11.25
CA GLU A 20 2.85 -0.56 -10.20
C GLU A 20 3.37 -1.18 -8.90
N VAL A 21 4.32 -0.53 -8.25
CA VAL A 21 4.92 -0.96 -6.98
C VAL A 21 4.58 0.06 -5.92
N ILE A 22 3.88 -0.39 -4.88
CA ILE A 22 3.44 0.45 -3.77
C ILE A 22 4.14 -0.05 -2.51
N SER A 23 4.88 0.82 -1.83
CA SER A 23 5.58 0.49 -0.60
C SER A 23 5.07 1.34 0.55
N ILE A 24 4.73 0.71 1.67
CA ILE A 24 4.18 1.34 2.88
C ILE A 24 5.01 0.89 4.07
N PRO A 25 5.92 1.73 4.60
CA PRO A 25 6.63 1.44 5.83
C PRO A 25 5.66 1.31 7.00
N LEU A 26 5.75 0.21 7.74
CA LEU A 26 4.98 -0.05 8.95
C LEU A 26 5.79 0.24 10.20
N LYS A 27 7.13 0.11 10.10
CA LYS A 27 8.07 0.40 11.17
C LYS A 27 9.43 0.74 10.58
N GLY A 28 10.03 1.81 11.09
CA GLY A 28 11.32 2.29 10.60
C GLY A 28 11.20 3.01 9.26
N ASP A 29 12.27 2.98 8.50
CA ASP A 29 12.38 3.64 7.18
C ASP A 29 13.28 2.83 6.25
N PHE A 30 13.15 3.04 4.95
CA PHE A 30 14.07 2.49 3.96
C PHE A 30 14.45 3.54 2.91
N GLU A 31 15.68 3.43 2.40
CA GLU A 31 16.17 4.25 1.29
C GLU A 31 15.76 3.58 -0.04
N HIS A 32 15.08 4.33 -0.89
CA HIS A 32 14.86 4.01 -2.30
C HIS A 32 15.88 4.74 -3.17
N GLN A 33 16.44 4.06 -4.16
CA GLN A 33 17.26 4.66 -5.20
C GLN A 33 16.94 4.02 -6.55
N ASP A 34 16.78 4.84 -7.61
CA ASP A 34 16.39 4.35 -8.94
C ASP A 34 17.21 4.90 -10.10
N SER A 35 17.02 4.30 -11.28
CA SER A 35 17.69 4.67 -12.53
C SER A 35 17.25 6.03 -13.10
N LEU A 36 16.19 6.64 -12.57
CA LEU A 36 15.77 8.01 -12.89
C LEU A 36 16.45 9.05 -11.99
N LYS A 37 17.36 8.61 -11.10
CA LYS A 37 18.12 9.40 -10.15
C LYS A 37 17.31 9.90 -8.95
N HIS A 38 16.17 9.31 -8.66
CA HIS A 38 15.55 9.54 -7.37
C HIS A 38 16.36 8.82 -6.29
N LYS A 39 16.48 9.49 -5.16
CA LYS A 39 17.07 8.94 -3.94
C LYS A 39 16.35 9.56 -2.75
N ASP A 40 15.49 8.77 -2.13
CA ASP A 40 14.64 9.21 -1.03
C ASP A 40 14.67 8.20 0.11
N THR A 41 14.38 8.68 1.31
CA THR A 41 14.11 7.84 2.48
C THR A 41 12.62 7.90 2.78
N ILE A 42 11.96 6.76 2.67
CA ILE A 42 10.52 6.61 2.93
C ILE A 42 10.34 6.15 4.37
N LYS A 43 9.57 6.91 5.15
CA LYS A 43 9.42 6.74 6.60
C LYS A 43 8.06 6.14 6.95
N GLU A 44 7.94 5.65 8.16
CA GLU A 44 6.65 5.33 8.77
C GLU A 44 5.70 6.54 8.67
N GLY A 45 4.45 6.30 8.24
CA GLY A 45 3.47 7.35 7.93
C GLY A 45 3.57 7.95 6.53
N GLU A 46 4.46 7.44 5.70
CA GLU A 46 4.59 7.79 4.29
C GLU A 46 4.22 6.59 3.39
N ILE A 47 4.00 6.87 2.11
CA ILE A 47 3.77 5.89 1.06
C ILE A 47 4.60 6.25 -0.17
N GLN A 48 5.10 5.24 -0.84
CA GLN A 48 5.77 5.36 -2.14
C GLN A 48 4.95 4.64 -3.21
N VAL A 49 4.86 5.23 -4.39
CA VAL A 49 4.36 4.59 -5.61
C VAL A 49 5.39 4.74 -6.72
N MET A 50 5.77 3.61 -7.31
CA MET A 50 6.61 3.55 -8.49
C MET A 50 5.86 2.87 -9.63
N SER A 51 5.62 3.59 -10.73
CA SER A 51 5.11 3.01 -11.98
C SER A 51 6.31 2.65 -12.86
N ALA A 52 6.57 1.36 -13.04
CA ALA A 52 7.76 0.91 -13.76
C ALA A 52 7.69 1.16 -15.27
N GLY A 53 6.49 1.23 -15.86
CA GLY A 53 6.28 1.59 -17.26
C GLY A 53 7.18 0.84 -18.25
N THR A 54 7.91 1.58 -19.08
CA THR A 54 8.83 1.00 -20.07
C THR A 54 10.04 0.29 -19.46
N GLY A 55 10.32 0.52 -18.18
CA GLY A 55 11.39 -0.12 -17.40
C GLY A 55 12.06 0.85 -16.43
N ILE A 56 12.32 0.38 -15.22
CA ILE A 56 13.07 1.08 -14.17
C ILE A 56 13.93 0.05 -13.42
N MET A 57 15.09 0.48 -13.00
CA MET A 57 15.95 -0.28 -12.07
C MET A 57 15.90 0.45 -10.73
N HIS A 58 15.73 -0.27 -9.62
CA HIS A 58 15.76 0.33 -8.30
C HIS A 58 16.37 -0.59 -7.23
N SER A 59 16.70 -0.01 -6.10
CA SER A 59 17.16 -0.70 -4.90
C SER A 59 16.45 -0.13 -3.68
N GLU A 60 16.26 -0.95 -2.67
CA GLU A 60 15.60 -0.58 -1.40
C GLU A 60 16.44 -1.11 -0.24
N TYR A 61 16.93 -0.20 0.63
CA TYR A 61 17.84 -0.54 1.71
C TYR A 61 17.42 0.06 3.05
N ASN A 62 17.48 -0.75 4.09
CA ASN A 62 17.47 -0.23 5.45
C ASN A 62 18.87 0.31 5.79
N ARG A 63 19.01 1.63 5.91
CA ARG A 63 20.28 2.29 6.27
C ARG A 63 20.46 2.50 7.77
N ASN A 64 19.51 2.04 8.60
CA ASN A 64 19.69 2.04 10.03
C ASN A 64 20.65 0.91 10.45
N ASP A 65 21.40 1.11 11.50
CA ASP A 65 22.32 0.15 12.06
C ASP A 65 21.73 -0.60 13.29
N ASP A 66 20.73 -0.03 13.92
CA ASP A 66 20.19 -0.42 15.22
C ASP A 66 18.77 -1.01 15.18
N ARG A 67 18.11 -0.97 14.04
CA ARG A 67 16.71 -1.41 13.94
C ARG A 67 16.33 -1.98 12.57
N PRO A 68 15.47 -3.00 12.54
CA PRO A 68 14.89 -3.48 11.29
C PRO A 68 13.85 -2.48 10.75
N THR A 69 13.61 -2.57 9.45
CA THR A 69 12.48 -1.93 8.78
C THR A 69 11.45 -2.99 8.40
N GLU A 70 10.17 -2.73 8.72
CA GLU A 70 9.04 -3.55 8.31
C GLU A 70 8.17 -2.74 7.35
N PHE A 71 7.80 -3.32 6.20
CA PHE A 71 6.96 -2.63 5.22
C PHE A 71 6.13 -3.58 4.37
N LEU A 72 5.00 -3.09 3.90
CA LEU A 72 4.24 -3.77 2.86
C LEU A 72 4.74 -3.34 1.50
N GLN A 73 4.97 -4.29 0.61
CA GLN A 73 5.21 -4.03 -0.80
C GLN A 73 4.14 -4.73 -1.64
N ILE A 74 3.37 -3.94 -2.37
CA ILE A 74 2.21 -4.39 -3.14
C ILE A 74 2.48 -4.15 -4.61
N TRP A 75 2.38 -5.21 -5.41
CA TRP A 75 2.54 -5.16 -6.86
C TRP A 75 1.18 -5.26 -7.52
N VAL A 76 0.92 -4.35 -8.45
CA VAL A 76 -0.32 -4.31 -9.22
C VAL A 76 0.01 -4.26 -10.70
N PHE A 77 -0.58 -5.15 -11.49
CA PHE A 77 -0.48 -5.07 -12.94
C PHE A 77 -1.24 -3.85 -13.44
N PRO A 78 -0.59 -2.93 -14.19
CA PRO A 78 -1.27 -1.76 -14.69
C PRO A 78 -2.24 -2.10 -15.83
N ASN A 79 -3.30 -1.30 -15.96
CA ASN A 79 -4.21 -1.34 -17.10
C ASN A 79 -3.65 -0.57 -18.32
N LYS A 80 -2.56 0.19 -18.15
CA LYS A 80 -1.86 0.92 -19.22
C LYS A 80 -0.38 0.56 -19.19
N GLN A 81 0.06 -0.08 -20.26
CA GLN A 81 1.46 -0.52 -20.38
C GLN A 81 2.33 0.50 -21.10
N ASN A 82 3.65 0.35 -20.94
CA ASN A 82 4.69 1.14 -21.62
C ASN A 82 4.54 2.66 -21.42
N VAL A 83 4.00 3.06 -20.28
CA VAL A 83 4.00 4.46 -19.84
C VAL A 83 5.43 4.91 -19.50
N ALA A 84 5.66 6.22 -19.43
CA ALA A 84 6.91 6.72 -18.89
C ALA A 84 7.04 6.28 -17.42
N PRO A 85 8.19 5.73 -16.99
CA PRO A 85 8.41 5.41 -15.60
C PRO A 85 8.26 6.64 -14.71
N ARG A 86 7.70 6.46 -13.53
CA ARG A 86 7.53 7.52 -12.54
C ARG A 86 7.75 7.00 -11.13
N TYR A 87 8.12 7.92 -10.27
CA TYR A 87 8.27 7.72 -8.85
C TYR A 87 7.62 8.88 -8.11
N GLU A 88 6.94 8.59 -7.03
CA GLU A 88 6.31 9.59 -6.18
C GLU A 88 6.18 9.05 -4.75
N ASN A 89 6.39 9.90 -3.77
CA ASN A 89 6.12 9.62 -2.37
C ASN A 89 5.22 10.69 -1.77
N ALA A 90 4.53 10.36 -0.69
CA ALA A 90 3.66 11.28 0.04
C ALA A 90 3.55 10.90 1.51
N VAL A 91 3.35 11.91 2.35
CA VAL A 91 2.94 11.74 3.74
C VAL A 91 1.46 11.36 3.75
N ILE A 92 1.13 10.22 4.36
CA ILE A 92 -0.26 9.74 4.50
C ILE A 92 -0.76 9.80 5.94
N SER A 93 0.10 10.01 6.93
CA SER A 93 -0.30 10.17 8.32
C SER A 93 -1.38 11.23 8.51
N ASP A 94 -1.29 12.33 7.75
CA ASP A 94 -2.26 13.43 7.80
C ASP A 94 -3.61 13.11 7.14
N LEU A 95 -3.66 12.04 6.32
CA LEU A 95 -4.88 11.55 5.69
C LEU A 95 -5.63 10.56 6.60
N ILE A 96 -4.91 9.89 7.50
CA ILE A 96 -5.47 8.84 8.36
C ILE A 96 -6.24 9.50 9.51
N ARG A 97 -7.52 9.17 9.59
CA ARG A 97 -8.39 9.61 10.67
C ARG A 97 -8.89 8.42 11.45
N LYS A 98 -8.95 8.59 12.76
CA LYS A 98 -9.42 7.54 13.65
C LYS A 98 -10.86 7.14 13.33
N ASN A 99 -11.11 5.83 13.25
CA ASN A 99 -12.40 5.23 12.92
C ASN A 99 -12.96 5.59 11.54
N GLU A 100 -12.08 5.94 10.59
CA GLU A 100 -12.46 6.18 9.19
C GLU A 100 -11.62 5.28 8.25
N ILE A 101 -12.22 4.91 7.12
CA ILE A 101 -11.51 4.24 6.01
C ILE A 101 -10.97 5.34 5.09
N CYS A 102 -9.66 5.58 5.14
CA CYS A 102 -8.99 6.69 4.47
C CYS A 102 -8.31 6.21 3.20
N GLU A 103 -8.69 6.76 2.04
CA GLU A 103 -8.09 6.44 0.75
C GLU A 103 -6.70 7.06 0.65
N ILE A 104 -5.71 6.25 0.26
CA ILE A 104 -4.30 6.65 0.13
C ILE A 104 -3.74 6.48 -1.29
N VAL A 105 -4.37 5.62 -2.11
CA VAL A 105 -4.06 5.47 -3.55
C VAL A 105 -5.33 5.34 -4.33
N SER A 106 -5.38 5.98 -5.50
CA SER A 106 -6.52 5.97 -6.41
C SER A 106 -6.10 5.67 -7.87
N PRO A 107 -7.05 5.37 -8.77
CA PRO A 107 -6.75 5.27 -10.20
C PRO A 107 -6.24 6.59 -10.79
N TYR A 108 -5.37 6.50 -11.81
CA TYR A 108 -5.02 7.66 -12.67
C TYR A 108 -6.29 8.33 -13.25
N PRO A 109 -6.38 9.68 -13.29
CA PRO A 109 -5.34 10.67 -12.99
C PRO A 109 -5.22 11.06 -11.50
N GLY A 110 -5.81 10.30 -10.59
CA GLY A 110 -5.89 10.64 -9.17
C GLY A 110 -7.12 11.51 -8.85
N ASN A 111 -7.39 11.66 -7.57
CA ASN A 111 -8.51 12.47 -7.07
C ASN A 111 -8.06 13.62 -6.16
N GLY A 112 -6.74 13.88 -6.12
CA GLY A 112 -6.12 14.89 -5.27
C GLY A 112 -5.95 14.48 -3.80
N LYS A 113 -6.21 13.20 -3.46
CA LYS A 113 -5.98 12.63 -2.14
C LYS A 113 -5.01 11.45 -2.27
N GLY A 114 -3.86 11.52 -1.62
CA GLY A 114 -2.84 10.49 -1.74
C GLY A 114 -2.25 10.40 -3.15
N LEU A 115 -1.72 9.22 -3.46
CA LEU A 115 -1.06 8.91 -4.73
C LEU A 115 -2.02 8.24 -5.72
N TRP A 116 -1.54 7.92 -6.92
CA TRP A 116 -2.32 7.25 -7.95
C TRP A 116 -1.51 6.21 -8.72
N ILE A 117 -2.21 5.24 -9.34
CA ILE A 117 -1.65 4.16 -10.15
C ILE A 117 -2.41 4.01 -11.47
N TYR A 118 -1.79 3.38 -12.45
CA TYR A 118 -2.42 2.99 -13.72
C TYR A 118 -3.21 1.68 -13.58
N GLN A 119 -4.15 1.64 -12.63
CA GLN A 119 -5.12 0.54 -12.51
C GLN A 119 -6.42 1.05 -11.87
N GLN A 120 -7.54 0.40 -12.19
CA GLN A 120 -8.82 0.65 -11.52
C GLN A 120 -8.85 -0.05 -10.14
N ALA A 121 -7.94 0.39 -9.27
CA ALA A 121 -7.81 -0.10 -7.92
C ALA A 121 -7.60 1.05 -6.94
N TRP A 122 -8.19 0.93 -5.77
CA TRP A 122 -8.09 1.90 -4.68
C TRP A 122 -7.46 1.22 -3.47
N PHE A 123 -6.57 1.92 -2.80
CA PHE A 123 -6.00 1.48 -1.54
C PHE A 123 -6.47 2.41 -0.44
N SER A 124 -6.90 1.81 0.63
CA SER A 124 -7.33 2.54 1.83
C SER A 124 -6.67 1.94 3.05
N ILE A 125 -6.45 2.78 4.05
CA ILE A 125 -5.98 2.40 5.38
C ILE A 125 -7.00 2.84 6.41
N ALA A 126 -7.14 2.08 7.51
CA ALA A 126 -8.01 2.42 8.61
C ALA A 126 -7.30 2.15 9.94
N ASP A 127 -7.38 3.11 10.85
CA ASP A 127 -7.00 2.98 12.25
C ASP A 127 -8.26 3.02 13.10
N LEU A 128 -8.63 1.86 13.69
CA LEU A 128 -9.92 1.62 14.30
C LEU A 128 -9.79 1.34 15.79
N ASP A 129 -10.61 1.99 16.59
CA ASP A 129 -10.81 1.60 17.97
C ASP A 129 -11.58 0.29 18.06
N LYS A 130 -11.37 -0.41 19.15
CA LYS A 130 -12.16 -1.60 19.47
C LYS A 130 -13.66 -1.30 19.40
N ASP A 131 -14.43 -2.24 18.88
CA ASP A 131 -15.87 -2.18 18.64
C ASP A 131 -16.31 -1.19 17.54
N SER A 132 -15.39 -0.50 16.86
CA SER A 132 -15.71 0.34 15.70
C SER A 132 -16.28 -0.52 14.57
N LEU A 133 -17.47 -0.17 14.11
CA LEU A 133 -18.15 -0.80 12.97
C LEU A 133 -17.90 0.04 11.72
N GLN A 134 -17.41 -0.59 10.68
CA GLN A 134 -17.12 0.06 9.41
C GLN A 134 -17.99 -0.55 8.29
N ARG A 135 -18.45 0.31 7.40
CA ARG A 135 -19.13 -0.07 6.17
C ARG A 135 -18.33 0.42 4.96
N TYR A 136 -17.92 -0.50 4.11
CA TYR A 136 -17.21 -0.20 2.88
C TYR A 136 -18.12 -0.42 1.68
N LYS A 137 -18.30 0.62 0.85
CA LYS A 137 -18.98 0.53 -0.45
C LYS A 137 -17.96 0.39 -1.55
N MET A 138 -18.22 -0.50 -2.51
CA MET A 138 -17.39 -0.66 -3.68
C MET A 138 -17.30 0.65 -4.47
N LYS A 139 -16.09 1.00 -4.88
CA LYS A 139 -15.80 2.29 -5.53
C LYS A 139 -16.31 2.38 -6.98
N SER A 140 -16.55 1.24 -7.62
CA SER A 140 -17.02 1.15 -8.99
C SER A 140 -17.98 -0.02 -9.12
N LYS A 141 -18.95 0.07 -10.03
CA LYS A 141 -19.84 -1.05 -10.39
C LYS A 141 -19.08 -2.19 -11.10
N GLU A 142 -17.92 -1.87 -11.66
CA GLU A 142 -17.01 -2.83 -12.31
C GLU A 142 -16.00 -3.43 -11.31
N SER A 143 -16.02 -3.00 -10.04
CA SER A 143 -15.18 -3.56 -9.00
C SER A 143 -15.61 -5.00 -8.72
N LEU A 144 -14.71 -5.93 -8.96
CA LEU A 144 -14.97 -7.36 -8.76
C LEU A 144 -14.91 -7.78 -7.29
N GLY A 145 -14.32 -6.97 -6.41
CA GLY A 145 -14.20 -7.27 -5.00
C GLY A 145 -13.29 -6.34 -4.22
N VAL A 146 -13.13 -6.63 -2.95
CA VAL A 146 -12.20 -5.98 -2.04
C VAL A 146 -11.32 -7.03 -1.36
N TYR A 147 -10.04 -6.73 -1.21
CA TYR A 147 -9.11 -7.49 -0.38
C TYR A 147 -8.82 -6.69 0.89
N ILE A 148 -9.02 -7.33 2.03
CA ILE A 148 -8.72 -6.75 3.34
C ILE A 148 -7.54 -7.48 3.93
N PHE A 149 -6.59 -6.73 4.47
CA PHE A 149 -5.42 -7.23 5.17
C PHE A 149 -5.31 -6.57 6.54
N VAL A 150 -5.24 -7.37 7.60
CA VAL A 150 -5.11 -6.89 8.98
C VAL A 150 -3.64 -6.66 9.29
N ILE A 151 -3.22 -5.41 9.37
CA ILE A 151 -1.83 -5.05 9.71
C ILE A 151 -1.56 -5.34 11.18
N GLU A 152 -2.41 -4.83 12.08
CA GLU A 152 -2.32 -5.03 13.53
C GLU A 152 -3.74 -5.20 14.11
N GLY A 153 -3.86 -5.92 15.23
CA GLY A 153 -5.13 -6.17 15.90
C GLY A 153 -5.95 -7.27 15.26
N SER A 154 -7.26 -7.12 15.29
CA SER A 154 -8.22 -8.09 14.74
C SER A 154 -9.51 -7.42 14.29
N ILE A 155 -10.20 -8.04 13.34
CA ILE A 155 -11.52 -7.64 12.87
C ILE A 155 -12.43 -8.84 12.71
N MET A 156 -13.73 -8.61 12.80
CA MET A 156 -14.78 -9.58 12.51
C MET A 156 -15.52 -9.19 11.23
N ILE A 157 -15.63 -10.10 10.27
CA ILE A 157 -16.44 -9.96 9.07
C ILE A 157 -17.48 -11.10 9.09
N LYS A 158 -18.75 -10.78 9.35
CA LYS A 158 -19.78 -11.78 9.65
C LYS A 158 -19.29 -12.70 10.79
N ASP A 159 -19.10 -13.98 10.51
CA ASP A 159 -18.65 -15.00 11.47
C ASP A 159 -17.15 -15.34 11.34
N ILE A 160 -16.39 -14.58 10.54
CA ILE A 160 -14.97 -14.81 10.28
C ILE A 160 -14.15 -13.78 11.08
N GLU A 161 -13.33 -14.26 12.01
CA GLU A 161 -12.32 -13.45 12.68
C GLU A 161 -11.04 -13.44 11.85
N LEU A 162 -10.53 -12.25 11.56
CA LEU A 162 -9.20 -12.02 10.99
C LEU A 162 -8.32 -11.37 12.04
N ARG A 163 -7.14 -11.91 12.22
CA ARG A 163 -6.12 -11.43 13.16
C ARG A 163 -4.96 -10.81 12.43
N ARG A 164 -4.00 -10.27 13.16
CA ARG A 164 -2.77 -9.70 12.62
C ARG A 164 -2.20 -10.55 11.49
N ARG A 165 -2.00 -9.95 10.33
CA ARG A 165 -1.46 -10.53 9.07
C ARG A 165 -2.39 -11.53 8.37
N ASP A 166 -3.60 -11.67 8.81
CA ASP A 166 -4.62 -12.37 8.03
C ASP A 166 -5.17 -11.47 6.92
N GLY A 167 -5.60 -12.10 5.83
CA GLY A 167 -6.22 -11.42 4.71
C GLY A 167 -7.42 -12.17 4.15
N ILE A 168 -8.39 -11.45 3.60
CA ILE A 168 -9.58 -12.01 2.97
C ILE A 168 -9.94 -11.26 1.70
N GLY A 169 -10.32 -12.00 0.65
CA GLY A 169 -10.98 -11.46 -0.54
C GLY A 169 -12.50 -11.61 -0.44
N VAL A 170 -13.24 -10.53 -0.66
CA VAL A 170 -14.71 -10.51 -0.71
C VAL A 170 -15.14 -10.08 -2.10
N TYR A 171 -15.97 -10.89 -2.75
CA TYR A 171 -16.41 -10.73 -4.14
C TYR A 171 -17.92 -10.65 -4.26
N ASP A 172 -18.41 -10.19 -5.40
CA ASP A 172 -19.83 -10.17 -5.76
C ASP A 172 -20.72 -9.48 -4.71
N THR A 173 -20.25 -8.34 -4.19
CA THR A 173 -21.00 -7.52 -3.25
C THR A 173 -20.87 -6.04 -3.59
N GLU A 174 -21.91 -5.26 -3.33
CA GLU A 174 -21.88 -3.80 -3.48
C GLU A 174 -21.31 -3.10 -2.24
N GLU A 175 -21.49 -3.74 -1.09
CA GLU A 175 -20.96 -3.23 0.19
C GLU A 175 -20.65 -4.39 1.16
N MET A 176 -19.83 -4.10 2.13
CA MET A 176 -19.51 -5.01 3.22
C MET A 176 -19.36 -4.28 4.54
N GLU A 177 -19.57 -4.98 5.62
CA GLU A 177 -19.36 -4.49 6.99
C GLU A 177 -18.31 -5.33 7.70
N PHE A 178 -17.51 -4.67 8.53
CA PHE A 178 -16.57 -5.33 9.44
C PHE A 178 -16.44 -4.53 10.73
N LYS A 179 -16.10 -5.21 11.80
CA LYS A 179 -15.98 -4.64 13.15
C LYS A 179 -14.60 -4.92 13.71
N ALA A 180 -13.94 -3.89 14.26
CA ALA A 180 -12.72 -4.07 15.03
C ALA A 180 -13.00 -4.77 16.37
N THR A 181 -12.12 -5.70 16.79
CA THR A 181 -12.34 -6.54 17.99
C THR A 181 -11.19 -6.44 19.00
#